data_c1958ec3dbe2c51fdadbb5734e60bd77
#
_entry.id   c1958ec3dbe2c51fdadbb5734e60bd77
#
_cell.length_a   1.000
_cell.length_b   1.000
_cell.length_c   1.000
_cell.angle_alpha   90.00
_cell.angle_beta   90.00
_cell.angle_gamma   90.00
#
_symmetry.space_group_name_H-M   'P 1'
#
loop_
_entity.id
_entity.type
_entity.pdbx_description
1 polymer ?
#
loop_
_entity_poly.entity_id
_entity_poly.type
_entity_poly.pdbx_seq_one_letter_code
_entity_poly.pdbx_strand_id
1 'polypeptide(L)'
;MTLNKSEVSWKSPSNIALIKYWGKKENQIALNPSISFTLKNCYTSTSISFIKSNNFQYEFKFHGNHKPEFIPKLDVFFSRIKKCLPSLSKLSLNINSFNSFPHSRGIASSASAFSSLALCLIEIESMFSNIINEDNFFEKASFISRLGSGSASRSIYGPLTCWGKTELYPGSSDQYAIPINIKNNNFPTFCDSILIVDSGIKKVSSTLGHQLMDNHIFKNERISQSHLNSSKLKKSIESNDINSFQEVVENEALTLHALMMTSNPNFILFKPNTINIIEHVLKFRDETNTKICFTLDAGANVHLLYPKSSFQIVQDFIKKSLIVFCDEGRFINDEVGLGPEKN
;
A
#
# COMPACT_ATOMS: atom_id res chain seq x y z
N MET A 1 17.49 34.09 -13.84
CA MET A 1 16.29 34.07 -12.98
C MET A 1 16.64 33.45 -11.64
N THR A 2 16.68 34.25 -10.59
CA THR A 2 16.76 33.76 -9.22
C THR A 2 15.44 33.03 -8.95
N LEU A 3 15.47 31.69 -8.92
CA LEU A 3 14.32 30.91 -8.45
C LEU A 3 14.09 31.31 -6.99
N ASN A 4 13.08 32.14 -6.75
CA ASN A 4 12.48 32.25 -5.43
C ASN A 4 12.15 30.83 -4.96
N LYS A 5 12.25 30.58 -3.66
CA LYS A 5 11.87 29.32 -3.02
C LYS A 5 10.59 28.78 -3.65
N SER A 6 10.70 27.67 -4.38
CA SER A 6 9.55 26.99 -4.99
C SER A 6 9.10 25.86 -4.09
N GLU A 7 7.81 25.56 -4.07
CA GLU A 7 7.23 24.49 -3.26
C GLU A 7 6.28 23.63 -4.10
N VAL A 8 6.31 22.35 -3.87
CA VAL A 8 5.39 21.37 -4.43
C VAL A 8 4.81 20.54 -3.30
N SER A 9 3.56 20.09 -3.43
CA SER A 9 2.90 19.30 -2.39
C SER A 9 1.91 18.31 -2.99
N TRP A 10 2.00 17.06 -2.52
CA TRP A 10 1.14 15.96 -2.92
C TRP A 10 0.66 15.16 -1.72
N LYS A 11 -0.60 14.76 -1.80
CA LYS A 11 -1.24 13.78 -0.93
C LYS A 11 -1.34 12.46 -1.69
N SER A 12 -0.86 11.38 -1.10
CA SER A 12 -0.96 10.04 -1.70
C SER A 12 -1.54 9.04 -0.73
N PRO A 13 -2.50 8.21 -1.16
CA PRO A 13 -3.19 7.26 -0.31
C PRO A 13 -2.29 6.11 0.13
N SER A 14 -2.60 5.49 1.26
CA SER A 14 -2.22 4.12 1.52
C SER A 14 -3.00 3.18 0.60
N ASN A 15 -2.56 1.94 0.50
CA ASN A 15 -3.29 0.91 -0.26
C ASN A 15 -3.35 -0.39 0.52
N ILE A 16 -4.42 -1.15 0.32
CA ILE A 16 -4.58 -2.49 0.88
C ILE A 16 -4.57 -3.52 -0.25
N ALA A 17 -3.64 -4.46 -0.19
CA ALA A 17 -3.50 -5.49 -1.20
C ALA A 17 -4.60 -6.56 -1.05
N LEU A 18 -5.27 -6.84 -2.18
CA LEU A 18 -6.22 -7.93 -2.36
C LEU A 18 -5.49 -9.19 -2.85
N ILE A 19 -4.51 -9.01 -3.75
CA ILE A 19 -3.50 -10.02 -4.10
C ILE A 19 -2.18 -9.58 -3.51
N LYS A 20 -1.67 -10.34 -2.55
CA LYS A 20 -0.55 -9.92 -1.70
C LYS A 20 0.78 -9.90 -2.47
N TYR A 21 1.56 -8.84 -2.25
CA TYR A 21 2.95 -8.72 -2.65
C TYR A 21 3.83 -9.35 -1.58
N TRP A 22 4.44 -10.50 -1.88
CA TRP A 22 5.34 -11.18 -0.96
C TRP A 22 6.46 -11.88 -1.70
N GLY A 23 7.69 -11.57 -1.32
CA GLY A 23 8.88 -11.90 -2.11
C GLY A 23 9.20 -10.84 -3.16
N LYS A 24 10.49 -10.57 -3.35
CA LYS A 24 10.99 -9.57 -4.29
C LYS A 24 12.37 -9.94 -4.82
N LYS A 25 12.63 -9.50 -6.04
CA LYS A 25 13.96 -9.45 -6.65
C LYS A 25 14.64 -8.12 -6.33
N GLU A 26 15.85 -7.92 -6.87
CA GLU A 26 16.54 -6.64 -6.80
C GLU A 26 15.67 -5.48 -7.28
N ASN A 27 16.02 -4.27 -6.82
CA ASN A 27 15.29 -3.04 -7.15
C ASN A 27 13.79 -3.09 -6.86
N GLN A 28 13.38 -3.84 -5.82
CA GLN A 28 11.99 -3.98 -5.37
C GLN A 28 11.04 -4.64 -6.39
N ILE A 29 11.54 -5.36 -7.39
CA ILE A 29 10.69 -6.09 -8.35
C ILE A 29 9.94 -7.20 -7.64
N ALA A 30 8.61 -7.26 -7.82
CA ALA A 30 7.77 -8.28 -7.21
C ALA A 30 8.01 -9.67 -7.83
N LEU A 31 7.85 -10.73 -7.03
CA LEU A 31 7.87 -12.11 -7.54
C LEU A 31 6.55 -12.50 -8.21
N ASN A 32 5.46 -11.83 -7.87
CA ASN A 32 4.12 -12.10 -8.38
C ASN A 32 3.36 -10.80 -8.62
N PRO A 33 2.36 -10.78 -9.52
CA PRO A 33 1.45 -9.66 -9.65
C PRO A 33 0.72 -9.38 -8.34
N SER A 34 0.47 -8.12 -8.06
CA SER A 34 -0.23 -7.67 -6.87
C SER A 34 -1.29 -6.64 -7.23
N ILE A 35 -2.49 -6.81 -6.68
CA ILE A 35 -3.64 -5.96 -6.93
C ILE A 35 -4.07 -5.35 -5.60
N SER A 36 -4.40 -4.05 -5.59
CA SER A 36 -4.81 -3.35 -4.35
C SER A 36 -5.90 -2.33 -4.59
N PHE A 37 -6.71 -2.09 -3.57
CA PHE A 37 -7.47 -0.84 -3.42
C PHE A 37 -6.58 0.25 -2.83
N THR A 38 -6.80 1.51 -3.24
CA THR A 38 -6.31 2.68 -2.54
C THR A 38 -7.33 3.15 -1.51
N LEU A 39 -6.84 3.69 -0.39
CA LEU A 39 -7.67 4.20 0.71
C LEU A 39 -7.92 5.71 0.52
N LYS A 40 -9.02 6.21 1.04
CA LYS A 40 -9.41 7.61 0.92
C LYS A 40 -8.84 8.47 2.04
N ASN A 41 -9.01 8.02 3.28
CA ASN A 41 -8.73 8.80 4.48
C ASN A 41 -7.35 8.51 5.07
N CYS A 42 -6.81 7.30 4.82
CA CYS A 42 -5.45 6.92 5.20
C CYS A 42 -4.46 7.32 4.11
N TYR A 43 -3.80 8.46 4.27
CA TYR A 43 -2.85 9.01 3.30
C TYR A 43 -1.61 9.60 3.97
N THR A 44 -0.57 9.81 3.17
CA THR A 44 0.57 10.66 3.51
C THR A 44 0.53 11.92 2.64
N SER A 45 0.70 13.08 3.25
CA SER A 45 0.95 14.32 2.54
C SER A 45 2.41 14.71 2.70
N THR A 46 3.06 15.04 1.58
CA THR A 46 4.45 15.48 1.53
C THR A 46 4.52 16.82 0.81
N SER A 47 5.18 17.81 1.42
CA SER A 47 5.57 19.04 0.78
C SER A 47 7.08 19.15 0.67
N ILE A 48 7.58 19.66 -0.44
CA ILE A 48 9.00 19.90 -0.69
C ILE A 48 9.20 21.33 -1.11
N SER A 49 9.88 22.12 -0.29
CA SER A 49 10.44 23.38 -0.73
C SER A 49 11.89 23.16 -1.18
N PHE A 50 12.28 23.82 -2.29
CA PHE A 50 13.60 23.60 -2.86
C PHE A 50 14.24 24.89 -3.40
N ILE A 51 15.56 24.88 -3.42
CA ILE A 51 16.43 25.95 -3.95
C ILE A 51 17.56 25.32 -4.77
N LYS A 52 18.15 26.10 -5.68
CA LYS A 52 19.38 25.67 -6.38
C LYS A 52 20.54 25.53 -5.40
N SER A 53 21.37 24.50 -5.61
CA SER A 53 22.55 24.20 -4.82
C SER A 53 23.65 23.65 -5.73
N ASN A 54 24.90 23.70 -5.29
CA ASN A 54 26.01 23.10 -6.02
C ASN A 54 26.02 21.57 -5.93
N ASN A 55 25.44 21.02 -4.86
CA ASN A 55 25.35 19.59 -4.59
C ASN A 55 23.97 19.23 -4.08
N PHE A 56 23.56 17.98 -4.32
CA PHE A 56 22.33 17.46 -3.74
C PHE A 56 22.45 17.38 -2.21
N GLN A 57 21.46 17.93 -1.54
CA GLN A 57 21.28 17.81 -0.10
C GLN A 57 19.80 17.86 0.26
N TYR A 58 19.42 17.30 1.40
CA TYR A 58 18.05 17.38 1.87
C TYR A 58 17.96 17.42 3.40
N GLU A 59 16.92 18.06 3.89
CA GLU A 59 16.42 17.93 5.25
C GLU A 59 15.07 17.22 5.25
N PHE A 60 14.82 16.40 6.26
CA PHE A 60 13.56 15.66 6.39
C PHE A 60 12.92 15.88 7.75
N LYS A 61 11.63 16.22 7.75
CA LYS A 61 10.79 16.31 8.94
C LYS A 61 9.55 15.45 8.78
N PHE A 62 9.14 14.78 9.84
CA PHE A 62 7.91 14.01 9.91
C PHE A 62 7.05 14.53 11.05
N HIS A 63 5.81 14.95 10.76
CA HIS A 63 4.94 15.69 11.69
C HIS A 63 5.68 16.91 12.31
N GLY A 64 6.43 17.65 11.51
CA GLY A 64 7.19 18.83 11.94
C GLY A 64 8.47 18.54 12.71
N ASN A 65 8.77 17.29 13.06
CA ASN A 65 9.93 16.89 13.86
C ASN A 65 11.01 16.22 13.01
N HIS A 66 12.27 16.45 13.35
CA HIS A 66 13.36 15.68 12.79
C HIS A 66 13.25 14.21 13.24
N LYS A 67 13.45 13.27 12.28
CA LYS A 67 13.33 11.83 12.49
C LYS A 67 14.54 11.10 11.92
N PRO A 68 15.66 11.05 12.67
CA PRO A 68 16.90 10.41 12.21
C PRO A 68 16.72 8.96 11.78
N GLU A 69 15.79 8.24 12.38
CA GLU A 69 15.49 6.85 12.07
C GLU A 69 14.98 6.62 10.63
N PHE A 70 14.50 7.65 9.92
CA PHE A 70 14.08 7.55 8.52
C PHE A 70 15.21 7.84 7.53
N ILE A 71 16.25 8.55 7.94
CA ILE A 71 17.34 9.00 7.07
C ILE A 71 18.02 7.86 6.32
N PRO A 72 18.41 6.73 6.95
CA PRO A 72 19.07 5.63 6.23
C PRO A 72 18.24 5.08 5.06
N LYS A 73 16.91 5.02 5.23
CA LYS A 73 16.00 4.55 4.18
C LYS A 73 15.84 5.58 3.06
N LEU A 74 15.83 6.86 3.39
CA LEU A 74 15.79 7.94 2.40
C LEU A 74 17.10 8.03 1.62
N ASP A 75 18.27 7.87 2.25
CA ASP A 75 19.56 7.84 1.57
C ASP A 75 19.64 6.72 0.54
N VAL A 76 19.21 5.51 0.90
CA VAL A 76 19.10 4.39 -0.03
C VAL A 76 18.16 4.72 -1.18
N PHE A 77 17.01 5.33 -0.91
CA PHE A 77 16.05 5.74 -1.94
C PHE A 77 16.68 6.77 -2.88
N PHE A 78 17.22 7.87 -2.38
CA PHE A 78 17.86 8.91 -3.19
C PHE A 78 19.03 8.36 -4.02
N SER A 79 19.82 7.45 -3.48
CA SER A 79 20.90 6.80 -4.23
C SER A 79 20.40 6.01 -5.46
N ARG A 80 19.25 5.33 -5.33
CA ARG A 80 18.62 4.55 -6.40
C ARG A 80 18.04 5.43 -7.50
N ILE A 81 17.43 6.58 -7.14
CA ILE A 81 16.77 7.45 -8.10
C ILE A 81 17.69 8.49 -8.74
N LYS A 82 18.90 8.67 -8.25
CA LYS A 82 19.86 9.70 -8.71
C LYS A 82 20.03 9.75 -10.24
N LYS A 83 20.07 8.59 -10.90
CA LYS A 83 20.20 8.52 -12.37
C LYS A 83 18.89 8.79 -13.10
N CYS A 84 17.77 8.61 -12.44
CA CYS A 84 16.44 8.77 -13.02
C CYS A 84 15.96 10.23 -12.97
N LEU A 85 16.46 11.01 -12.01
CA LEU A 85 16.10 12.40 -11.75
C LEU A 85 17.37 13.27 -11.68
N PRO A 86 17.99 13.57 -12.81
CA PRO A 86 19.28 14.26 -12.85
C PRO A 86 19.23 15.69 -12.28
N SER A 87 18.10 16.39 -12.36
CA SER A 87 17.94 17.75 -11.83
C SER A 87 18.17 17.80 -10.30
N LEU A 88 17.91 16.72 -9.58
CA LEU A 88 18.13 16.65 -8.12
C LEU A 88 19.58 16.93 -7.75
N SER A 89 20.55 16.62 -8.62
CA SER A 89 21.99 16.81 -8.34
C SER A 89 22.37 18.25 -8.00
N LYS A 90 21.51 19.21 -8.37
CA LYS A 90 21.73 20.65 -8.23
C LYS A 90 20.70 21.34 -7.33
N LEU A 91 20.07 20.58 -6.44
CA LEU A 91 19.00 21.06 -5.56
C LEU A 91 19.29 20.78 -4.09
N SER A 92 18.85 21.70 -3.24
CA SER A 92 18.68 21.52 -1.81
C SER A 92 17.19 21.44 -1.50
N LEU A 93 16.77 20.35 -0.85
CA LEU A 93 15.36 20.04 -0.56
C LEU A 93 15.08 20.19 0.94
N ASN A 94 13.95 20.79 1.28
CA ASN A 94 13.38 20.73 2.63
C ASN A 94 12.06 19.96 2.52
N ILE A 95 12.04 18.73 3.03
CA ILE A 95 10.97 17.76 2.91
C ILE A 95 10.19 17.71 4.21
N ASN A 96 8.89 18.02 4.16
CA ASN A 96 7.97 17.84 5.27
C ASN A 96 6.91 16.81 4.90
N SER A 97 6.74 15.80 5.76
CA SER A 97 5.77 14.74 5.53
C SER A 97 4.93 14.48 6.78
N PHE A 98 3.66 14.15 6.59
CA PHE A 98 2.79 13.71 7.68
C PHE A 98 1.81 12.64 7.21
N ASN A 99 1.39 11.77 8.13
CA ASN A 99 0.33 10.79 7.89
C ASN A 99 -0.98 11.26 8.52
N SER A 100 -2.10 10.99 7.85
CA SER A 100 -3.44 11.14 8.44
C SER A 100 -3.79 10.04 9.45
N PHE A 101 -2.94 9.01 9.56
CA PHE A 101 -3.14 7.81 10.38
C PHE A 101 -1.88 7.50 11.20
N PRO A 102 -1.98 6.73 12.28
CA PRO A 102 -0.84 6.39 13.14
C PRO A 102 0.24 5.61 12.38
N HIS A 103 1.50 6.07 12.47
CA HIS A 103 2.64 5.42 11.83
C HIS A 103 2.92 4.02 12.39
N SER A 104 3.41 3.10 11.55
CA SER A 104 3.86 1.73 11.90
C SER A 104 2.78 0.74 12.37
N ARG A 105 1.51 1.01 12.12
CA ARG A 105 0.37 0.20 12.58
C ARG A 105 -0.24 -0.74 11.53
N GLY A 106 0.55 -1.21 10.57
CA GLY A 106 0.05 -2.17 9.55
C GLY A 106 -0.76 -1.54 8.41
N ILE A 107 -0.85 -0.21 8.33
CA ILE A 107 -1.63 0.54 7.31
C ILE A 107 -0.72 0.97 6.14
N ALA A 108 0.26 0.16 5.78
CA ALA A 108 1.18 0.38 4.66
C ALA A 108 1.77 1.81 4.57
N SER A 109 2.13 2.44 5.71
CA SER A 109 2.67 3.81 5.77
C SER A 109 3.83 4.07 4.79
N SER A 110 4.66 3.06 4.51
CA SER A 110 5.74 3.22 3.53
C SER A 110 5.22 3.34 2.10
N ALA A 111 4.04 2.81 1.80
CA ALA A 111 3.45 2.92 0.46
C ALA A 111 3.03 4.36 0.19
N SER A 112 2.20 4.95 1.05
CA SER A 112 1.77 6.34 0.92
C SER A 112 2.92 7.34 1.03
N ALA A 113 3.92 7.11 1.90
CA ALA A 113 5.05 8.01 2.08
C ALA A 113 5.95 8.08 0.84
N PHE A 114 6.36 6.93 0.26
CA PHE A 114 7.20 6.96 -0.93
C PHE A 114 6.44 7.34 -2.19
N SER A 115 5.14 7.13 -2.26
CA SER A 115 4.34 7.61 -3.38
C SER A 115 4.14 9.13 -3.35
N SER A 116 3.81 9.74 -2.20
CA SER A 116 3.70 11.19 -2.09
C SER A 116 5.04 11.90 -2.34
N LEU A 117 6.13 11.33 -1.81
CA LEU A 117 7.49 11.83 -2.05
C LEU A 117 7.85 11.74 -3.55
N ALA A 118 7.57 10.61 -4.21
CA ALA A 118 7.86 10.41 -5.63
C ALA A 118 7.08 11.40 -6.51
N LEU A 119 5.80 11.64 -6.23
CA LEU A 119 4.98 12.62 -6.94
C LEU A 119 5.59 14.03 -6.87
N CYS A 120 6.00 14.46 -5.67
CA CYS A 120 6.70 15.75 -5.52
C CYS A 120 8.00 15.80 -6.31
N LEU A 121 8.82 14.73 -6.27
CA LEU A 121 10.10 14.70 -6.97
C LEU A 121 9.94 14.68 -8.49
N ILE A 122 8.93 13.97 -9.01
CA ILE A 122 8.61 13.95 -10.44
C ILE A 122 8.09 15.31 -10.90
N GLU A 123 7.28 15.99 -10.10
CA GLU A 123 6.85 17.36 -10.40
C GLU A 123 8.04 18.33 -10.42
N ILE A 124 8.96 18.24 -9.47
CA ILE A 124 10.18 19.04 -9.47
C ILE A 124 11.01 18.77 -10.74
N GLU A 125 11.24 17.50 -11.08
CA GLU A 125 11.99 17.13 -12.28
C GLU A 125 11.34 17.67 -13.56
N SER A 126 9.99 17.66 -13.65
CA SER A 126 9.27 18.20 -14.81
C SER A 126 9.46 19.71 -15.03
N MET A 127 9.81 20.47 -13.99
CA MET A 127 10.11 21.89 -14.09
C MET A 127 11.49 22.17 -14.73
N PHE A 128 12.38 21.20 -14.72
CA PHE A 128 13.75 21.32 -15.22
C PHE A 128 14.04 20.50 -16.47
N SER A 129 13.16 19.58 -16.82
CA SER A 129 13.37 18.59 -17.87
C SER A 129 12.08 18.34 -18.66
N ASN A 130 12.19 18.33 -19.99
CA ASN A 130 11.09 17.97 -20.89
C ASN A 130 10.86 16.45 -21.01
N ILE A 131 11.60 15.61 -20.26
CA ILE A 131 11.47 14.15 -20.28
C ILE A 131 10.17 13.69 -19.60
N ILE A 132 9.65 14.52 -18.71
CA ILE A 132 8.40 14.25 -17.95
C ILE A 132 7.32 15.18 -18.50
N ASN A 133 6.27 14.59 -19.03
CA ASN A 133 5.07 15.27 -19.54
C ASN A 133 3.83 14.68 -18.86
N GLU A 134 2.65 15.22 -19.17
CA GLU A 134 1.38 14.78 -18.58
C GLU A 134 1.10 13.28 -18.84
N ASP A 135 1.43 12.76 -20.01
CA ASP A 135 1.14 11.39 -20.42
C ASP A 135 1.95 10.35 -19.61
N ASN A 136 3.18 10.69 -19.19
CA ASN A 136 4.07 9.76 -18.49
C ASN A 136 4.29 10.10 -17.00
N PHE A 137 3.69 11.17 -16.49
CA PHE A 137 3.90 11.66 -15.12
C PHE A 137 3.64 10.59 -14.07
N PHE A 138 2.45 10.00 -14.09
CA PHE A 138 2.05 9.00 -13.09
C PHE A 138 2.80 7.67 -13.27
N GLU A 139 3.12 7.26 -14.49
CA GLU A 139 3.93 6.07 -14.74
C GLU A 139 5.32 6.23 -14.13
N LYS A 140 5.97 7.37 -14.37
CA LYS A 140 7.27 7.67 -13.79
C LYS A 140 7.23 7.82 -12.28
N ALA A 141 6.19 8.45 -11.73
CA ALA A 141 5.98 8.53 -10.29
C ALA A 141 5.83 7.14 -9.67
N SER A 142 5.08 6.25 -10.33
CA SER A 142 4.93 4.85 -9.90
C SER A 142 6.27 4.09 -9.93
N PHE A 143 7.05 4.26 -11.00
CA PHE A 143 8.38 3.68 -11.10
C PHE A 143 9.30 4.17 -9.97
N ILE A 144 9.38 5.49 -9.76
CA ILE A 144 10.24 6.09 -8.72
C ILE A 144 9.79 5.65 -7.33
N SER A 145 8.49 5.70 -7.02
CA SER A 145 7.96 5.31 -5.70
C SER A 145 8.30 3.85 -5.35
N ARG A 146 8.25 2.94 -6.33
CA ARG A 146 8.64 1.53 -6.17
C ARG A 146 10.08 1.38 -5.66
N LEU A 147 11.00 2.21 -6.12
CA LEU A 147 12.41 2.14 -5.70
C LEU A 147 12.61 2.46 -4.20
N GLY A 148 11.67 3.16 -3.58
CA GLY A 148 11.63 3.39 -2.13
C GLY A 148 10.90 2.29 -1.37
N SER A 149 9.75 1.88 -1.89
CA SER A 149 8.92 0.78 -1.34
C SER A 149 8.13 0.15 -2.47
N GLY A 150 8.25 -1.16 -2.67
CA GLY A 150 7.57 -1.85 -3.77
C GLY A 150 6.08 -1.55 -3.82
N SER A 151 5.39 -1.64 -2.67
CA SER A 151 3.96 -1.35 -2.56
C SER A 151 3.57 0.10 -2.89
N ALA A 152 4.52 1.05 -2.85
CA ALA A 152 4.25 2.45 -3.14
C ALA A 152 3.84 2.69 -4.59
N SER A 153 4.30 1.84 -5.52
CA SER A 153 3.89 1.91 -6.92
C SER A 153 2.37 1.89 -7.10
N ARG A 154 1.65 1.14 -6.24
CA ARG A 154 0.19 0.98 -6.30
C ARG A 154 -0.59 2.14 -5.66
N SER A 155 0.08 3.04 -4.93
CA SER A 155 -0.53 4.25 -4.35
C SER A 155 -0.56 5.45 -5.31
N ILE A 156 -0.02 5.29 -6.52
CA ILE A 156 0.03 6.33 -7.56
C ILE A 156 -1.26 6.40 -8.39
N TYR A 157 -2.08 5.39 -8.32
CA TYR A 157 -3.37 5.33 -9.02
C TYR A 157 -4.47 4.90 -8.05
N GLY A 158 -5.71 5.03 -8.47
CA GLY A 158 -6.89 4.52 -7.79
C GLY A 158 -8.07 4.38 -8.75
N PRO A 159 -9.15 3.78 -8.33
CA PRO A 159 -9.40 3.09 -7.06
C PRO A 159 -8.74 1.72 -6.94
N LEU A 160 -8.50 1.03 -8.07
CA LEU A 160 -7.92 -0.31 -8.14
C LEU A 160 -6.68 -0.30 -9.02
N THR A 161 -5.62 -0.94 -8.57
CA THR A 161 -4.32 -0.93 -9.26
C THR A 161 -3.72 -2.32 -9.37
N CYS A 162 -2.98 -2.55 -10.45
CA CYS A 162 -2.15 -3.74 -10.64
C CYS A 162 -0.68 -3.34 -10.77
N TRP A 163 0.19 -4.07 -10.07
CA TRP A 163 1.63 -4.01 -10.22
C TRP A 163 2.20 -5.41 -10.36
N GLY A 164 3.12 -5.60 -11.31
CA GLY A 164 3.66 -6.89 -11.73
C GLY A 164 3.08 -7.31 -13.09
N LYS A 165 3.95 -7.84 -13.94
CA LYS A 165 3.58 -8.26 -15.29
C LYS A 165 2.60 -9.43 -15.25
N THR A 166 1.49 -9.31 -15.96
CA THR A 166 0.45 -10.34 -16.10
C THR A 166 -0.31 -10.17 -17.42
N GLU A 167 -0.76 -11.26 -18.00
CA GLU A 167 -1.62 -11.23 -19.20
C GLU A 167 -3.05 -10.76 -18.92
N LEU A 168 -3.46 -10.76 -17.63
CA LEU A 168 -4.81 -10.37 -17.24
C LEU A 168 -5.10 -8.89 -17.46
N TYR A 169 -4.07 -8.04 -17.41
CA TYR A 169 -4.20 -6.59 -17.53
C TYR A 169 -3.18 -6.07 -18.55
N PRO A 170 -3.61 -5.74 -19.76
CA PRO A 170 -2.73 -5.16 -20.79
C PRO A 170 -2.00 -3.91 -20.28
N GLY A 171 -0.71 -3.81 -20.58
CA GLY A 171 0.14 -2.71 -20.09
C GLY A 171 0.72 -2.92 -18.69
N SER A 172 0.35 -4.02 -17.99
CA SER A 172 0.95 -4.34 -16.70
C SER A 172 2.47 -4.52 -16.79
N SER A 173 3.18 -4.07 -15.77
CA SER A 173 4.63 -4.01 -15.74
C SER A 173 5.18 -4.37 -14.37
N ASP A 174 6.38 -4.98 -14.34
CA ASP A 174 7.14 -5.17 -13.11
C ASP A 174 7.78 -3.86 -12.63
N GLN A 175 7.89 -2.87 -13.50
CA GLN A 175 8.59 -1.61 -13.24
C GLN A 175 7.68 -0.57 -12.56
N TYR A 176 6.39 -0.55 -12.89
CA TYR A 176 5.40 0.40 -12.39
C TYR A 176 4.03 -0.26 -12.29
N ALA A 177 3.14 0.35 -11.51
CA ALA A 177 1.74 -0.07 -11.44
C ALA A 177 0.93 0.62 -12.54
N ILE A 178 -0.22 0.03 -12.86
CA ILE A 178 -1.22 0.59 -13.75
C ILE A 178 -2.59 0.64 -13.06
N PRO A 179 -3.47 1.58 -13.42
CA PRO A 179 -4.86 1.56 -12.97
C PRO A 179 -5.61 0.38 -13.60
N ILE A 180 -6.50 -0.23 -12.84
CA ILE A 180 -7.47 -1.20 -13.36
C ILE A 180 -8.81 -0.49 -13.52
N ASN A 181 -9.29 -0.39 -14.75
CA ASN A 181 -10.60 0.14 -15.04
C ASN A 181 -11.67 -0.94 -14.83
N ILE A 182 -12.51 -0.75 -13.83
CA ILE A 182 -13.67 -1.61 -13.60
C ILE A 182 -14.77 -1.20 -14.59
N LYS A 183 -14.97 -2.00 -15.62
CA LYS A 183 -16.02 -1.74 -16.63
C LYS A 183 -17.43 -1.96 -16.09
N ASN A 184 -17.56 -2.72 -15.01
CA ASN A 184 -18.85 -3.04 -14.41
C ASN A 184 -19.20 -2.02 -13.32
N ASN A 185 -20.06 -1.07 -13.65
CA ASN A 185 -20.54 -0.05 -12.68
C ASN A 185 -21.37 -0.64 -11.52
N ASN A 186 -21.72 -1.94 -11.59
CA ASN A 186 -22.47 -2.61 -10.53
C ASN A 186 -21.57 -3.17 -9.42
N PHE A 187 -20.23 -3.25 -9.63
CA PHE A 187 -19.35 -3.68 -8.56
C PHE A 187 -19.32 -2.60 -7.47
N PRO A 188 -19.66 -2.95 -6.22
CA PRO A 188 -19.89 -1.95 -5.18
C PRO A 188 -18.61 -1.23 -4.76
N THR A 189 -18.77 0.00 -4.27
CA THR A 189 -17.73 0.71 -3.52
C THR A 189 -17.55 0.04 -2.17
N PHE A 190 -16.31 -0.28 -1.81
CA PHE A 190 -15.97 -0.92 -0.54
C PHE A 190 -15.59 0.09 0.53
N CYS A 191 -16.02 -0.20 1.76
CA CYS A 191 -15.48 0.37 2.99
C CYS A 191 -14.36 -0.55 3.50
N ASP A 192 -13.42 0.05 4.25
CA ASP A 192 -12.35 -0.63 4.97
C ASP A 192 -12.38 -0.15 6.44
N SER A 193 -12.75 -1.04 7.37
CA SER A 193 -12.63 -0.76 8.80
C SER A 193 -11.37 -1.48 9.33
N ILE A 194 -10.38 -0.70 9.74
CA ILE A 194 -9.07 -1.18 10.18
C ILE A 194 -9.08 -1.34 11.69
N LEU A 195 -9.16 -2.57 12.17
CA LEU A 195 -9.16 -2.90 13.59
C LEU A 195 -7.72 -2.96 14.11
N ILE A 196 -7.37 -2.10 15.05
CA ILE A 196 -6.02 -2.01 15.62
C ILE A 196 -5.89 -3.01 16.77
N VAL A 197 -5.32 -4.17 16.48
CA VAL A 197 -5.11 -5.24 17.47
C VAL A 197 -3.80 -5.02 18.24
N ASP A 198 -2.77 -4.52 17.56
CA ASP A 198 -1.46 -4.27 18.15
C ASP A 198 -0.91 -2.93 17.64
N SER A 199 -0.72 -2.00 18.56
CA SER A 199 -0.13 -0.69 18.28
C SER A 199 1.38 -0.64 18.51
N GLY A 200 2.00 -1.77 18.87
CA GLY A 200 3.43 -1.89 19.14
C GLY A 200 4.30 -1.80 17.88
N ILE A 201 5.61 -1.70 18.12
CA ILE A 201 6.61 -1.70 17.04
C ILE A 201 6.71 -3.10 16.44
N LYS A 202 6.69 -3.20 15.12
CA LYS A 202 6.85 -4.49 14.42
C LYS A 202 8.19 -5.15 14.76
N LYS A 203 8.15 -6.38 15.24
CA LYS A 203 9.35 -7.18 15.57
C LYS A 203 10.15 -7.57 14.32
N VAL A 204 9.50 -7.72 13.18
CA VAL A 204 10.09 -8.14 11.91
C VAL A 204 9.80 -7.09 10.85
N SER A 205 10.84 -6.59 10.18
CA SER A 205 10.66 -5.66 9.07
C SER A 205 10.08 -6.37 7.84
N SER A 206 9.24 -5.68 7.05
CA SER A 206 8.75 -6.22 5.78
C SER A 206 9.89 -6.59 4.82
N THR A 207 11.03 -5.89 4.91
CA THR A 207 12.21 -6.19 4.10
C THR A 207 12.76 -7.59 4.38
N LEU A 208 12.91 -7.93 5.65
CA LEU A 208 13.36 -9.27 6.05
C LEU A 208 12.34 -10.32 5.61
N GLY A 209 11.05 -10.09 5.85
CA GLY A 209 10.00 -11.01 5.44
C GLY A 209 10.01 -11.32 3.94
N HIS A 210 10.22 -10.30 3.09
CA HIS A 210 10.37 -10.51 1.64
C HIS A 210 11.60 -11.36 1.29
N GLN A 211 12.73 -11.17 1.99
CA GLN A 211 13.95 -11.95 1.74
C GLN A 211 13.78 -13.42 2.08
N LEU A 212 12.98 -13.75 3.09
CA LEU A 212 12.71 -15.14 3.47
C LEU A 212 12.02 -15.96 2.37
N MET A 213 11.42 -15.28 1.37
CA MET A 213 10.85 -15.97 0.20
C MET A 213 11.89 -16.49 -0.78
N ASP A 214 13.15 -16.05 -0.73
CA ASP A 214 14.17 -16.46 -1.71
C ASP A 214 14.42 -17.97 -1.68
N ASN A 215 14.44 -18.56 -0.49
CA ASN A 215 14.63 -20.01 -0.25
C ASN A 215 13.41 -20.68 0.36
N HIS A 216 12.22 -20.08 0.27
CA HIS A 216 11.02 -20.65 0.85
C HIS A 216 10.54 -21.87 0.07
N ILE A 217 10.23 -22.97 0.77
CA ILE A 217 9.81 -24.26 0.16
C ILE A 217 8.52 -24.11 -0.68
N PHE A 218 7.63 -23.18 -0.34
CA PHE A 218 6.37 -22.92 -1.05
C PHE A 218 6.46 -21.73 -2.02
N LYS A 219 7.65 -21.29 -2.40
CA LYS A 219 7.84 -20.09 -3.26
C LYS A 219 7.12 -20.23 -4.61
N ASN A 220 7.29 -21.33 -5.30
CA ASN A 220 6.73 -21.55 -6.63
C ASN A 220 5.19 -21.70 -6.57
N GLU A 221 4.70 -22.44 -5.58
CA GLU A 221 3.29 -22.64 -5.33
C GLU A 221 2.61 -21.30 -4.99
N ARG A 222 3.28 -20.45 -4.22
CA ARG A 222 2.79 -19.10 -3.93
C ARG A 222 2.66 -18.24 -5.19
N ILE A 223 3.65 -18.29 -6.07
CA ILE A 223 3.61 -17.55 -7.35
C ILE A 223 2.43 -18.05 -8.20
N SER A 224 2.29 -19.37 -8.34
CA SER A 224 1.19 -19.99 -9.09
C SER A 224 -0.19 -19.64 -8.50
N GLN A 225 -0.33 -19.71 -7.18
CA GLN A 225 -1.54 -19.32 -6.46
C GLN A 225 -1.91 -17.86 -6.72
N SER A 226 -0.93 -16.96 -6.69
CA SER A 226 -1.19 -15.54 -6.91
C SER A 226 -1.73 -15.23 -8.31
N HIS A 227 -1.26 -15.93 -9.34
CA HIS A 227 -1.79 -15.81 -10.69
C HIS A 227 -3.22 -16.36 -10.78
N LEU A 228 -3.49 -17.52 -10.17
CA LEU A 228 -4.82 -18.11 -10.11
C LEU A 228 -5.80 -17.17 -9.37
N ASN A 229 -5.40 -16.67 -8.20
CA ASN A 229 -6.19 -15.76 -7.40
C ASN A 229 -6.42 -14.41 -8.12
N SER A 230 -5.43 -13.90 -8.85
CA SER A 230 -5.61 -12.70 -9.69
C SER A 230 -6.69 -12.90 -10.77
N SER A 231 -6.70 -14.08 -11.42
CA SER A 231 -7.72 -14.42 -12.39
C SER A 231 -9.12 -14.55 -11.76
N LYS A 232 -9.22 -15.23 -10.60
CA LYS A 232 -10.48 -15.34 -9.85
C LYS A 232 -10.99 -13.97 -9.38
N LEU A 233 -10.10 -13.12 -8.84
CA LEU A 233 -10.43 -11.77 -8.41
C LEU A 233 -10.98 -10.93 -9.58
N LYS A 234 -10.31 -10.96 -10.74
CA LYS A 234 -10.78 -10.26 -11.94
C LYS A 234 -12.20 -10.71 -12.33
N LYS A 235 -12.43 -12.03 -12.40
CA LYS A 235 -13.75 -12.59 -12.73
C LYS A 235 -14.81 -12.18 -11.72
N SER A 236 -14.52 -12.23 -10.41
CA SER A 236 -15.47 -11.86 -9.36
C SER A 236 -15.90 -10.39 -9.46
N ILE A 237 -14.96 -9.48 -9.78
CA ILE A 237 -15.25 -8.07 -10.01
C ILE A 237 -16.10 -7.88 -11.27
N GLU A 238 -15.76 -8.55 -12.37
CA GLU A 238 -16.47 -8.44 -13.65
C GLU A 238 -17.89 -9.00 -13.58
N SER A 239 -18.10 -10.07 -12.79
CA SER A 239 -19.43 -10.70 -12.61
C SER A 239 -20.22 -10.19 -11.40
N ASN A 240 -19.66 -9.26 -10.61
CA ASN A 240 -20.22 -8.80 -9.33
C ASN A 240 -20.45 -9.94 -8.32
N ASP A 241 -19.56 -10.94 -8.33
CA ASP A 241 -19.60 -12.06 -7.39
C ASP A 241 -18.82 -11.72 -6.13
N ILE A 242 -19.52 -11.16 -5.15
CA ILE A 242 -18.92 -10.75 -3.87
C ILE A 242 -18.43 -11.95 -3.04
N ASN A 243 -19.05 -13.12 -3.18
CA ASN A 243 -18.62 -14.30 -2.43
C ASN A 243 -17.24 -14.77 -2.92
N SER A 244 -17.05 -14.93 -4.24
CA SER A 244 -15.74 -15.28 -4.79
C SER A 244 -14.68 -14.19 -4.52
N PHE A 245 -15.07 -12.91 -4.50
CA PHE A 245 -14.18 -11.82 -4.08
C PHE A 245 -13.69 -12.03 -2.64
N GLN A 246 -14.59 -12.30 -1.70
CA GLN A 246 -14.28 -12.53 -0.28
C GLN A 246 -13.34 -13.73 -0.11
N GLU A 247 -13.64 -14.86 -0.74
CA GLU A 247 -12.82 -16.07 -0.69
C GLU A 247 -11.38 -15.81 -1.13
N VAL A 248 -11.20 -15.09 -2.24
CA VAL A 248 -9.85 -14.76 -2.75
C VAL A 248 -9.10 -13.85 -1.80
N VAL A 249 -9.74 -12.80 -1.30
CA VAL A 249 -9.10 -11.81 -0.43
C VAL A 249 -8.67 -12.42 0.91
N GLU A 250 -9.52 -13.25 1.51
CA GLU A 250 -9.22 -13.97 2.75
C GLU A 250 -8.12 -15.02 2.55
N ASN A 251 -8.20 -15.80 1.46
CA ASN A 251 -7.18 -16.78 1.12
C ASN A 251 -5.79 -16.12 0.95
N GLU A 252 -5.70 -14.99 0.27
CA GLU A 252 -4.46 -14.23 0.09
C GLU A 252 -3.88 -13.75 1.42
N ALA A 253 -4.73 -13.25 2.33
CA ALA A 253 -4.31 -12.82 3.66
C ALA A 253 -3.78 -13.99 4.51
N LEU A 254 -4.50 -15.09 4.54
CA LEU A 254 -4.11 -16.29 5.31
C LEU A 254 -2.84 -16.93 4.74
N THR A 255 -2.72 -17.00 3.40
CA THR A 255 -1.51 -17.52 2.75
C THR A 255 -0.29 -16.68 3.10
N LEU A 256 -0.39 -15.34 3.10
CA LEU A 256 0.71 -14.47 3.50
C LEU A 256 1.22 -14.84 4.90
N HIS A 257 0.33 -15.03 5.85
CA HIS A 257 0.68 -15.39 7.23
C HIS A 257 1.21 -16.82 7.33
N ALA A 258 0.65 -17.77 6.58
CA ALA A 258 1.17 -19.14 6.51
C ALA A 258 2.62 -19.18 6.00
N LEU A 259 2.95 -18.38 4.98
CA LEU A 259 4.33 -18.28 4.48
C LEU A 259 5.29 -17.71 5.54
N MET A 260 4.85 -16.76 6.35
CA MET A 260 5.67 -16.24 7.45
C MET A 260 5.88 -17.28 8.55
N MET A 261 4.84 -18.04 8.89
CA MET A 261 4.91 -19.12 9.89
C MET A 261 5.77 -20.30 9.45
N THR A 262 5.91 -20.52 8.14
CA THR A 262 6.69 -21.65 7.57
C THR A 262 8.04 -21.20 6.99
N SER A 263 8.44 -19.94 7.13
CA SER A 263 9.76 -19.46 6.74
C SER A 263 10.87 -19.90 7.70
N ASN A 264 12.12 -19.72 7.30
CA ASN A 264 13.27 -20.01 8.16
C ASN A 264 14.20 -18.78 8.22
N PRO A 265 14.35 -18.10 9.37
CA PRO A 265 13.58 -18.32 10.61
C PRO A 265 12.08 -18.03 10.42
N ASN A 266 11.25 -18.76 11.15
CA ASN A 266 9.81 -18.53 11.18
C ASN A 266 9.43 -17.38 12.10
N PHE A 267 8.27 -16.77 11.85
CA PHE A 267 7.70 -15.77 12.73
C PHE A 267 6.17 -15.71 12.62
N ILE A 268 5.54 -15.38 13.72
CA ILE A 268 4.09 -15.28 13.86
C ILE A 268 3.74 -13.83 14.13
N LEU A 269 2.94 -13.24 13.23
CA LEU A 269 2.43 -11.88 13.40
C LEU A 269 1.00 -11.83 13.92
N PHE A 270 0.28 -12.94 13.83
CA PHE A 270 -1.02 -13.08 14.49
C PHE A 270 -0.88 -12.90 16.00
N LYS A 271 -1.84 -12.22 16.58
CA LYS A 271 -2.09 -12.17 18.02
C LYS A 271 -3.36 -12.98 18.32
N PRO A 272 -3.59 -13.40 19.57
CA PRO A 272 -4.83 -14.06 19.93
C PRO A 272 -6.06 -13.29 19.47
N ASN A 273 -6.08 -11.97 19.67
CA ASN A 273 -7.18 -11.09 19.25
C ASN A 273 -7.33 -11.00 17.72
N THR A 274 -6.27 -11.18 16.94
CA THR A 274 -6.38 -11.29 15.47
C THR A 274 -7.23 -12.48 15.08
N ILE A 275 -7.00 -13.65 15.71
CA ILE A 275 -7.76 -14.87 15.45
C ILE A 275 -9.20 -14.71 15.94
N ASN A 276 -9.41 -14.17 17.15
CA ASN A 276 -10.74 -13.91 17.67
C ASN A 276 -11.57 -13.04 16.72
N ILE A 277 -10.98 -11.97 16.16
CA ILE A 277 -11.67 -11.11 15.17
C ILE A 277 -12.04 -11.93 13.93
N ILE A 278 -11.11 -12.71 13.38
CA ILE A 278 -11.36 -13.54 12.19
C ILE A 278 -12.53 -14.50 12.43
N GLU A 279 -12.52 -15.25 13.55
CA GLU A 279 -13.57 -16.20 13.90
C GLU A 279 -14.93 -15.49 14.07
N HIS A 280 -14.97 -14.35 14.73
CA HIS A 280 -16.21 -13.57 14.88
C HIS A 280 -16.74 -13.06 13.52
N VAL A 281 -15.85 -12.63 12.60
CA VAL A 281 -16.26 -12.18 11.25
C VAL A 281 -16.86 -13.34 10.46
N LEU A 282 -16.23 -14.51 10.48
CA LEU A 282 -16.75 -15.71 9.80
C LEU A 282 -18.12 -16.09 10.36
N LYS A 283 -18.25 -16.20 11.68
CA LYS A 283 -19.51 -16.50 12.35
C LYS A 283 -20.61 -15.48 12.03
N PHE A 284 -20.28 -14.18 12.13
CA PHE A 284 -21.24 -13.10 11.82
C PHE A 284 -21.74 -13.18 10.38
N ARG A 285 -20.85 -13.46 9.43
CA ARG A 285 -21.20 -13.63 8.03
C ARG A 285 -22.14 -14.81 7.82
N ASP A 286 -21.85 -15.96 8.44
CA ASP A 286 -22.66 -17.17 8.33
C ASP A 286 -24.07 -16.99 8.93
N GLU A 287 -24.17 -16.29 10.07
CA GLU A 287 -25.45 -16.05 10.76
C GLU A 287 -26.32 -14.99 10.09
N THR A 288 -25.71 -13.99 9.42
CA THR A 288 -26.46 -12.81 8.91
C THR A 288 -26.48 -12.73 7.39
N ASN A 289 -25.69 -13.54 6.69
CA ASN A 289 -25.43 -13.45 5.24
C ASN A 289 -24.91 -12.06 4.80
N THR A 290 -24.33 -11.29 5.74
CA THR A 290 -23.75 -9.97 5.47
C THR A 290 -22.51 -10.12 4.60
N LYS A 291 -22.38 -9.28 3.56
CA LYS A 291 -21.20 -9.27 2.70
C LYS A 291 -20.06 -8.53 3.40
N ILE A 292 -19.18 -9.28 4.04
CA ILE A 292 -18.00 -8.80 4.77
C ILE A 292 -16.89 -9.83 4.65
N CYS A 293 -15.65 -9.39 4.45
CA CYS A 293 -14.46 -10.23 4.53
C CYS A 293 -13.34 -9.53 5.28
N PHE A 294 -12.33 -10.29 5.66
CA PHE A 294 -11.13 -9.75 6.28
C PHE A 294 -9.94 -9.83 5.32
N THR A 295 -9.00 -8.91 5.50
CA THR A 295 -7.65 -9.02 4.96
C THR A 295 -6.64 -8.50 5.96
N LEU A 296 -5.38 -8.93 5.82
CA LEU A 296 -4.28 -8.52 6.67
C LEU A 296 -3.04 -8.30 5.82
N ASP A 297 -2.27 -7.28 6.15
CA ASP A 297 -0.89 -7.16 5.72
C ASP A 297 0.03 -7.87 6.72
N ALA A 298 1.35 -7.73 6.57
CA ALA A 298 2.32 -8.32 7.49
C ALA A 298 2.24 -7.65 8.88
N GLY A 299 1.26 -8.03 9.67
CA GLY A 299 0.95 -7.47 11.00
C GLY A 299 -0.24 -8.16 11.66
N ALA A 300 -0.59 -7.71 12.86
CA ALA A 300 -1.70 -8.25 13.65
C ALA A 300 -3.05 -7.56 13.35
N ASN A 301 -3.03 -6.40 12.73
CA ASN A 301 -4.22 -5.56 12.52
C ASN A 301 -5.07 -6.11 11.37
N VAL A 302 -6.39 -6.08 11.55
CA VAL A 302 -7.35 -6.68 10.63
C VAL A 302 -8.09 -5.58 9.88
N HIS A 303 -8.08 -5.67 8.56
CA HIS A 303 -8.93 -4.86 7.69
C HIS A 303 -10.22 -5.61 7.39
N LEU A 304 -11.34 -4.99 7.62
CA LEU A 304 -12.66 -5.51 7.26
C LEU A 304 -13.13 -4.80 5.99
N LEU A 305 -13.24 -5.56 4.90
CA LEU A 305 -13.72 -5.07 3.62
C LEU A 305 -15.19 -5.46 3.42
N TYR A 306 -16.04 -4.49 3.10
CA TYR A 306 -17.46 -4.72 2.90
C TYR A 306 -18.06 -3.65 1.99
N PRO A 307 -19.13 -3.98 1.20
CA PRO A 307 -19.84 -2.99 0.41
C PRO A 307 -20.40 -1.86 1.26
N LYS A 308 -20.42 -0.64 0.74
CA LYS A 308 -20.93 0.54 1.44
C LYS A 308 -22.39 0.36 1.90
N SER A 309 -23.19 -0.45 1.21
CA SER A 309 -24.54 -0.82 1.62
C SER A 309 -24.60 -1.58 2.96
N SER A 310 -23.52 -2.26 3.35
CA SER A 310 -23.41 -2.98 4.63
C SER A 310 -22.82 -2.11 5.76
N PHE A 311 -22.56 -0.83 5.52
CA PHE A 311 -21.82 0.01 6.47
C PHE A 311 -22.44 -0.01 7.88
N GLN A 312 -23.74 0.27 8.00
CA GLN A 312 -24.38 0.40 9.32
C GLN A 312 -24.34 -0.92 10.11
N ILE A 313 -24.69 -2.04 9.48
CA ILE A 313 -24.73 -3.34 10.16
C ILE A 313 -23.31 -3.79 10.58
N VAL A 314 -22.28 -3.47 9.77
CA VAL A 314 -20.89 -3.78 10.12
C VAL A 314 -20.37 -2.86 11.22
N GLN A 315 -20.72 -1.57 11.23
CA GLN A 315 -20.35 -0.66 12.32
C GLN A 315 -20.96 -1.09 13.67
N ASP A 316 -22.22 -1.54 13.66
CA ASP A 316 -22.87 -2.08 14.85
C ASP A 316 -22.20 -3.37 15.34
N PHE A 317 -21.83 -4.26 14.43
CA PHE A 317 -21.08 -5.47 14.73
C PHE A 317 -19.69 -5.15 15.33
N ILE A 318 -18.94 -4.22 14.73
CA ILE A 318 -17.64 -3.78 15.28
C ILE A 318 -17.79 -3.28 16.71
N LYS A 319 -18.73 -2.36 16.96
CA LYS A 319 -18.93 -1.74 18.27
C LYS A 319 -19.44 -2.71 19.33
N LYS A 320 -20.28 -3.67 18.96
CA LYS A 320 -20.88 -4.64 19.90
C LYS A 320 -20.00 -5.84 20.19
N SER A 321 -19.23 -6.31 19.18
CA SER A 321 -18.58 -7.62 19.26
C SER A 321 -17.07 -7.59 19.05
N LEU A 322 -16.52 -6.66 18.26
CA LEU A 322 -15.10 -6.70 17.89
C LEU A 322 -14.23 -5.69 18.64
N ILE A 323 -14.81 -4.61 19.13
CA ILE A 323 -14.06 -3.52 19.76
C ILE A 323 -13.24 -3.98 20.99
N VAL A 324 -13.72 -5.01 21.68
CA VAL A 324 -13.04 -5.59 22.85
C VAL A 324 -11.70 -6.25 22.50
N PHE A 325 -11.51 -6.63 21.23
CA PHE A 325 -10.28 -7.23 20.70
C PHE A 325 -9.30 -6.18 20.14
N CYS A 326 -9.72 -4.93 20.06
CA CYS A 326 -8.89 -3.83 19.59
C CYS A 326 -8.10 -3.22 20.74
N ASP A 327 -6.85 -2.85 20.46
CA ASP A 327 -5.99 -2.13 21.39
C ASP A 327 -6.63 -0.78 21.78
N GLU A 328 -6.98 -0.61 23.06
CA GLU A 328 -7.72 0.54 23.58
C GLU A 328 -9.03 0.82 22.82
N GLY A 329 -9.68 -0.19 22.26
CA GLY A 329 -10.90 -0.03 21.49
C GLY A 329 -10.74 0.75 20.18
N ARG A 330 -9.53 0.84 19.64
CA ARG A 330 -9.22 1.68 18.47
C ARG A 330 -9.47 0.95 17.15
N PHE A 331 -10.17 1.62 16.26
CA PHE A 331 -10.29 1.25 14.86
C PHE A 331 -10.41 2.51 13.99
N ILE A 332 -10.14 2.37 12.70
CA ILE A 332 -10.19 3.46 11.72
C ILE A 332 -11.19 3.06 10.64
N ASN A 333 -12.14 3.94 10.35
CA ASN A 333 -13.02 3.77 9.19
C ASN A 333 -12.45 4.49 7.99
N ASP A 334 -12.32 3.74 6.91
CA ASP A 334 -11.90 4.23 5.60
C ASP A 334 -12.80 3.67 4.49
N GLU A 335 -12.60 4.11 3.30
CA GLU A 335 -13.25 3.62 2.09
C GLU A 335 -12.29 3.65 0.90
N VAL A 336 -12.64 2.99 -0.18
CA VAL A 336 -11.86 3.02 -1.41
C VAL A 336 -11.80 4.44 -1.96
N GLY A 337 -10.58 4.93 -2.22
CA GLY A 337 -10.27 6.26 -2.70
C GLY A 337 -9.88 6.29 -4.18
N LEU A 338 -9.82 7.48 -4.76
CA LEU A 338 -9.57 7.68 -6.19
C LEU A 338 -8.09 7.81 -6.58
N GLY A 339 -7.18 7.76 -5.62
CA GLY A 339 -5.76 7.91 -5.88
C GLY A 339 -5.17 9.17 -5.27
N PRO A 340 -3.96 9.61 -5.71
CA PRO A 340 -3.29 10.79 -5.18
C PRO A 340 -3.95 12.09 -5.63
N GLU A 341 -3.73 13.14 -4.83
CA GLU A 341 -4.22 14.49 -5.06
C GLU A 341 -3.07 15.49 -4.91
N LYS A 342 -3.02 16.49 -5.77
CA LYS A 342 -2.13 17.62 -5.62
C LYS A 342 -2.75 18.60 -4.61
N ASN A 343 -1.95 19.05 -3.61
CA ASN A 343 -2.40 20.04 -2.63
C ASN A 343 -2.20 21.48 -3.11
#